data_8a3460b6e204016338e8b23868426b73
#
_entry.id   8a3460b6e204016338e8b23868426b73
#
_cell.length_a   1.000
_cell.length_b   1.000
_cell.length_c   1.000
_cell.angle_alpha   90.00
_cell.angle_beta   90.00
_cell.angle_gamma   90.00
#
_symmetry.space_group_name_H-M   'P 1'
#
loop_
_entity.id
_entity.type
_entity.pdbx_description
1 polymer ?
#
loop_
_entity_poly.entity_id
_entity_poly.type
_entity_poly.pdbx_seq_one_letter_code
_entity_poly.pdbx_strand_id
1 'polypeptide(L)'
;TKVAPVYETVGRLAEELPDNVALIGFAGAPWTVATYMVEGRGSRDHAIVKQWAYGDPDGFGQLIDLLVTATVEYLGKQVEAGAEAVQLFDTWAGALSETAFQRWCIEPVQQIITQLRRNYPDLPIIGFPRGVGAGYKTFAKTAGVNGVSLDWTVPLDWTVAELQGDVTVQGNLDPRLLVIGGAAMEAEIQRILETLGKGPFIFNLGHGIVPETPPEHVGRLAEILRG
;
A
#
# COMPACT_ATOMS: atom_id res chain seq x y z
N THR A 1 9.78 -23.62 -3.03
CA THR A 1 10.01 -22.31 -3.68
C THR A 1 10.90 -21.44 -2.79
N LYS A 2 11.62 -20.45 -3.36
CA LYS A 2 12.51 -19.54 -2.59
C LYS A 2 11.73 -18.70 -1.56
N VAL A 3 10.44 -18.48 -1.77
CA VAL A 3 9.56 -17.70 -0.89
C VAL A 3 8.74 -18.56 0.09
N ALA A 4 8.96 -19.87 0.14
CA ALA A 4 8.25 -20.76 1.08
C ALA A 4 8.36 -20.33 2.55
N PRO A 5 9.49 -19.78 3.05
CA PRO A 5 9.58 -19.28 4.42
C PRO A 5 8.61 -18.16 4.75
N VAL A 6 8.19 -17.35 3.75
CA VAL A 6 7.19 -16.29 3.96
C VAL A 6 5.83 -16.92 4.31
N TYR A 7 5.41 -17.93 3.55
CA TYR A 7 4.13 -18.60 3.78
C TYR A 7 4.10 -19.36 5.12
N GLU A 8 5.23 -20.00 5.48
CA GLU A 8 5.38 -20.62 6.80
C GLU A 8 5.24 -19.59 7.92
N THR A 9 5.88 -18.41 7.76
CA THR A 9 5.79 -17.32 8.75
C THR A 9 4.36 -16.81 8.87
N VAL A 10 3.65 -16.59 7.75
CA VAL A 10 2.25 -16.18 7.76
C VAL A 10 1.38 -17.21 8.46
N GLY A 11 1.56 -18.51 8.16
CA GLY A 11 0.81 -19.59 8.81
C GLY A 11 1.01 -19.63 10.32
N ARG A 12 2.26 -19.53 10.77
CA ARG A 12 2.57 -19.48 12.22
C ARG A 12 1.97 -18.25 12.90
N LEU A 13 2.03 -17.09 12.26
CA LEU A 13 1.41 -15.88 12.82
C LEU A 13 -0.12 -15.99 12.86
N ALA A 14 -0.74 -16.61 11.87
CA ALA A 14 -2.19 -16.82 11.86
C ALA A 14 -2.66 -17.74 13.04
N GLU A 15 -1.79 -18.65 13.47
CA GLU A 15 -2.06 -19.52 14.64
C GLU A 15 -1.78 -18.86 15.99
N GLU A 16 -0.83 -17.90 16.03
CA GLU A 16 -0.33 -17.30 17.27
C GLU A 16 -0.94 -15.93 17.60
N LEU A 17 -1.48 -15.22 16.60
CA LEU A 17 -2.06 -13.89 16.82
C LEU A 17 -3.40 -13.99 17.58
N PRO A 18 -3.70 -13.05 18.48
CA PRO A 18 -5.00 -12.95 19.13
C PRO A 18 -6.11 -12.66 18.11
N ASP A 19 -7.33 -13.13 18.36
CA ASP A 19 -8.50 -12.97 17.50
C ASP A 19 -8.87 -11.50 17.15
N ASN A 20 -8.38 -10.56 17.95
CA ASN A 20 -8.59 -9.11 17.72
C ASN A 20 -7.48 -8.44 16.91
N VAL A 21 -6.56 -9.19 16.32
CA VAL A 21 -5.44 -8.70 15.51
C VAL A 21 -5.51 -9.32 14.12
N ALA A 22 -5.91 -8.53 13.13
CA ALA A 22 -5.95 -8.96 11.74
C ALA A 22 -4.55 -9.14 11.15
N LEU A 23 -4.32 -10.24 10.45
CA LEU A 23 -3.08 -10.52 9.74
C LEU A 23 -3.17 -10.03 8.28
N ILE A 24 -2.38 -9.01 7.95
CA ILE A 24 -2.35 -8.42 6.60
C ILE A 24 -1.15 -8.98 5.82
N GLY A 25 -1.44 -9.77 4.76
CA GLY A 25 -0.44 -10.14 3.77
C GLY A 25 -0.08 -8.96 2.87
N PHE A 26 1.05 -9.00 2.18
CA PHE A 26 1.43 -7.91 1.29
C PHE A 26 2.35 -8.32 0.15
N ALA A 27 2.37 -7.46 -0.88
CA ALA A 27 3.33 -7.52 -1.98
C ALA A 27 3.68 -6.13 -2.50
N GLY A 28 4.85 -6.01 -3.14
CA GLY A 28 5.12 -4.87 -4.02
C GLY A 28 4.22 -4.94 -5.26
N ALA A 29 3.66 -3.81 -5.68
CA ALA A 29 2.92 -3.72 -6.93
C ALA A 29 3.87 -3.84 -8.15
N PRO A 30 3.37 -4.27 -9.32
CA PRO A 30 4.20 -4.58 -10.47
C PRO A 30 5.15 -3.46 -10.90
N TRP A 31 4.69 -2.21 -10.97
CA TRP A 31 5.55 -1.09 -11.33
C TRP A 31 6.72 -0.90 -10.34
N THR A 32 6.44 -0.94 -9.05
CA THR A 32 7.49 -0.80 -8.02
C THR A 32 8.50 -1.95 -8.09
N VAL A 33 8.05 -3.18 -8.28
CA VAL A 33 8.95 -4.34 -8.42
C VAL A 33 9.78 -4.24 -9.71
N ALA A 34 9.15 -3.90 -10.85
CA ALA A 34 9.84 -3.68 -12.11
C ALA A 34 10.90 -2.58 -11.98
N THR A 35 10.59 -1.50 -11.26
CA THR A 35 11.55 -0.41 -10.99
C THR A 35 12.80 -0.95 -10.29
N TYR A 36 12.66 -1.74 -9.23
CA TYR A 36 13.82 -2.33 -8.55
C TYR A 36 14.59 -3.32 -9.45
N MET A 37 13.90 -4.12 -10.25
CA MET A 37 14.54 -5.08 -11.15
C MET A 37 15.36 -4.38 -12.23
N VAL A 38 14.84 -3.31 -12.82
CA VAL A 38 15.45 -2.60 -13.94
C VAL A 38 16.55 -1.64 -13.49
N GLU A 39 16.32 -0.87 -12.41
CA GLU A 39 17.30 0.08 -11.88
C GLU A 39 18.42 -0.62 -11.10
N GLY A 40 18.18 -1.84 -10.57
CA GLY A 40 19.13 -2.62 -9.78
C GLY A 40 19.48 -2.02 -8.42
N ARG A 41 18.98 -0.82 -8.13
CA ARG A 41 19.19 -0.06 -6.89
C ARG A 41 18.10 1.02 -6.77
N GLY A 42 18.09 1.75 -5.64
CA GLY A 42 17.28 2.96 -5.55
C GLY A 42 17.66 3.99 -6.61
N SER A 43 16.67 4.55 -7.29
CA SER A 43 16.85 5.59 -8.32
C SER A 43 16.10 6.85 -7.88
N ARG A 44 16.65 8.03 -8.21
CA ARG A 44 16.03 9.31 -7.85
C ARG A 44 14.94 9.72 -8.85
N ASP A 45 15.15 9.44 -10.13
CA ASP A 45 14.30 9.88 -11.25
C ASP A 45 13.71 8.71 -12.04
N HIS A 46 14.11 7.47 -11.74
CA HIS A 46 13.65 6.25 -12.40
C HIS A 46 13.86 6.29 -13.93
N ALA A 47 15.01 6.82 -14.37
CA ALA A 47 15.27 7.12 -15.77
C ALA A 47 15.30 5.85 -16.64
N ILE A 48 15.97 4.78 -16.18
CA ILE A 48 16.16 3.56 -16.97
C ILE A 48 14.83 2.84 -17.16
N VAL A 49 14.07 2.63 -16.09
CA VAL A 49 12.78 1.95 -16.16
C VAL A 49 11.76 2.75 -16.98
N LYS A 50 11.74 4.08 -16.85
CA LYS A 50 10.89 4.95 -17.67
C LYS A 50 11.29 4.91 -19.15
N GLN A 51 12.59 4.94 -19.45
CA GLN A 51 13.08 4.84 -20.83
C GLN A 51 12.60 3.56 -21.48
N TRP A 52 12.63 2.43 -20.77
CA TRP A 52 12.10 1.18 -21.29
C TRP A 52 10.58 1.22 -21.42
N ALA A 53 9.86 1.59 -20.37
CA ALA A 53 8.40 1.64 -20.36
C ALA A 53 7.80 2.53 -21.47
N TYR A 54 8.50 3.61 -21.83
CA TYR A 54 8.06 4.55 -22.88
C TYR A 54 8.59 4.20 -24.26
N GLY A 55 9.81 3.67 -24.35
CA GLY A 55 10.47 3.37 -25.61
C GLY A 55 10.08 2.01 -26.22
N ASP A 56 9.80 1.03 -25.38
CA ASP A 56 9.32 -0.32 -25.76
C ASP A 56 8.20 -0.75 -24.82
N PRO A 57 7.01 -0.17 -24.96
CA PRO A 57 5.89 -0.45 -24.06
C PRO A 57 5.37 -1.89 -24.17
N ASP A 58 5.59 -2.58 -25.29
CA ASP A 58 5.16 -3.97 -25.47
C ASP A 58 6.11 -4.93 -24.73
N GLY A 59 7.42 -4.73 -24.85
CA GLY A 59 8.41 -5.49 -24.10
C GLY A 59 8.30 -5.25 -22.60
N PHE A 60 8.12 -4.01 -22.17
CA PHE A 60 7.90 -3.69 -20.76
C PHE A 60 6.58 -4.27 -20.23
N GLY A 61 5.52 -4.27 -21.07
CA GLY A 61 4.24 -4.89 -20.76
C GLY A 61 4.36 -6.38 -20.43
N GLN A 62 5.19 -7.13 -21.15
CA GLN A 62 5.46 -8.55 -20.86
C GLN A 62 6.07 -8.75 -19.46
N LEU A 63 6.99 -7.86 -19.04
CA LEU A 63 7.51 -7.89 -17.66
C LEU A 63 6.40 -7.64 -16.65
N ILE A 64 5.56 -6.63 -16.89
CA ILE A 64 4.44 -6.31 -15.99
C ILE A 64 3.45 -7.48 -15.89
N ASP A 65 3.09 -8.13 -16.99
CA ASP A 65 2.19 -9.29 -17.00
C ASP A 65 2.77 -10.48 -16.21
N LEU A 66 4.09 -10.71 -16.34
CA LEU A 66 4.80 -11.71 -15.52
C LEU A 66 4.71 -11.37 -14.04
N LEU A 67 4.92 -10.10 -13.69
CA LEU A 67 4.84 -9.62 -12.30
C LEU A 67 3.41 -9.68 -11.75
N VAL A 68 2.39 -9.39 -12.56
CA VAL A 68 0.98 -9.60 -12.19
C VAL A 68 0.75 -11.05 -11.81
N THR A 69 1.15 -11.99 -12.68
CA THR A 69 1.00 -13.43 -12.43
C THR A 69 1.70 -13.88 -11.15
N ALA A 70 2.95 -13.45 -10.98
CA ALA A 70 3.73 -13.78 -9.79
C ALA A 70 3.12 -13.18 -8.50
N THR A 71 2.59 -11.96 -8.57
CA THR A 71 1.95 -11.29 -7.42
C THR A 71 0.65 -11.98 -7.03
N VAL A 72 -0.16 -12.41 -8.00
CA VAL A 72 -1.39 -13.18 -7.73
C VAL A 72 -1.07 -14.49 -7.02
N GLU A 73 -0.08 -15.25 -7.51
CA GLU A 73 0.35 -16.49 -6.85
C GLU A 73 0.89 -16.22 -5.44
N TYR A 74 1.73 -15.20 -5.31
CA TYR A 74 2.37 -14.86 -4.03
C TYR A 74 1.36 -14.42 -2.96
N LEU A 75 0.40 -13.56 -3.32
CA LEU A 75 -0.65 -13.13 -2.40
C LEU A 75 -1.67 -14.25 -2.11
N GLY A 76 -2.05 -15.03 -3.13
CA GLY A 76 -2.94 -16.16 -2.95
C GLY A 76 -2.40 -17.16 -1.91
N LYS A 77 -1.10 -17.47 -1.97
CA LYS A 77 -0.47 -18.34 -0.96
C LYS A 77 -0.37 -17.73 0.43
N GLN A 78 -0.29 -16.42 0.57
CA GLN A 78 -0.39 -15.77 1.87
C GLN A 78 -1.82 -15.87 2.44
N VAL A 79 -2.85 -15.74 1.59
CA VAL A 79 -4.25 -15.93 1.99
C VAL A 79 -4.49 -17.39 2.40
N GLU A 80 -4.01 -18.36 1.62
CA GLU A 80 -4.09 -19.79 1.96
C GLU A 80 -3.38 -20.10 3.30
N ALA A 81 -2.34 -19.37 3.63
CA ALA A 81 -1.60 -19.48 4.89
C ALA A 81 -2.26 -18.72 6.06
N GLY A 82 -3.34 -17.96 5.84
CA GLY A 82 -4.10 -17.33 6.91
C GLY A 82 -4.10 -15.80 6.92
N ALA A 83 -3.57 -15.14 5.88
CA ALA A 83 -3.73 -13.68 5.77
C ALA A 83 -5.20 -13.33 5.52
N GLU A 84 -5.76 -12.42 6.34
CA GLU A 84 -7.18 -12.03 6.32
C GLU A 84 -7.46 -10.86 5.37
N ALA A 85 -6.43 -10.09 5.06
CA ALA A 85 -6.45 -9.01 4.08
C ALA A 85 -5.10 -8.96 3.37
N VAL A 86 -5.03 -8.25 2.24
CA VAL A 86 -3.75 -8.05 1.54
C VAL A 86 -3.55 -6.58 1.16
N GLN A 87 -2.29 -6.15 1.13
CA GLN A 87 -1.92 -4.80 0.72
C GLN A 87 -0.90 -4.82 -0.43
N LEU A 88 -1.17 -4.03 -1.47
CA LEU A 88 -0.29 -3.80 -2.61
C LEU A 88 0.43 -2.45 -2.45
N PHE A 89 1.76 -2.50 -2.36
CA PHE A 89 2.61 -1.32 -2.19
C PHE A 89 3.19 -0.84 -3.51
N ASP A 90 2.75 0.31 -4.00
CA ASP A 90 3.30 0.96 -5.19
C ASP A 90 4.05 2.25 -4.83
N THR A 91 5.19 2.07 -4.17
CA THR A 91 6.03 3.12 -3.58
C THR A 91 6.49 4.15 -4.62
N TRP A 92 6.66 3.75 -5.87
CA TRP A 92 7.18 4.60 -6.95
C TRP A 92 6.12 5.05 -7.96
N ALA A 93 4.83 4.86 -7.65
CA ALA A 93 3.72 5.28 -8.51
C ALA A 93 3.75 6.78 -8.85
N GLY A 94 4.07 7.62 -7.88
CA GLY A 94 4.16 9.07 -8.05
C GLY A 94 5.28 9.55 -8.98
N ALA A 95 6.16 8.65 -9.44
CA ALA A 95 7.16 8.99 -10.44
C ALA A 95 6.59 9.06 -11.87
N LEU A 96 5.37 8.57 -12.09
CA LEU A 96 4.75 8.45 -13.42
C LEU A 96 3.88 9.64 -13.79
N SER A 97 3.76 9.89 -15.09
CA SER A 97 2.69 10.75 -15.62
C SER A 97 1.33 10.10 -15.47
N GLU A 98 0.25 10.87 -15.57
CA GLU A 98 -1.13 10.36 -15.45
C GLU A 98 -1.40 9.14 -16.35
N THR A 99 -1.08 9.24 -17.64
CA THR A 99 -1.28 8.12 -18.60
C THR A 99 -0.44 6.89 -18.26
N ALA A 100 0.81 7.10 -17.83
CA ALA A 100 1.69 6.02 -17.44
C ALA A 100 1.26 5.38 -16.10
N PHE A 101 0.76 6.18 -15.16
CA PHE A 101 0.17 5.70 -13.92
C PHE A 101 -1.06 4.82 -14.18
N GLN A 102 -1.95 5.24 -15.09
CA GLN A 102 -3.07 4.40 -15.51
C GLN A 102 -2.57 3.05 -16.04
N ARG A 103 -1.65 3.06 -17.00
CA ARG A 103 -1.19 1.86 -17.70
C ARG A 103 -0.34 0.93 -16.83
N TRP A 104 0.58 1.49 -16.00
CA TRP A 104 1.59 0.70 -15.31
C TRP A 104 1.31 0.46 -13.82
N CYS A 105 0.36 1.19 -13.24
CA CYS A 105 -0.06 1.00 -11.86
C CYS A 105 -1.51 0.53 -11.74
N ILE A 106 -2.48 1.31 -12.27
CA ILE A 106 -3.91 1.00 -12.07
C ILE A 106 -4.29 -0.30 -12.78
N GLU A 107 -4.01 -0.44 -14.06
CA GLU A 107 -4.39 -1.62 -14.85
C GLU A 107 -3.78 -2.93 -14.32
N PRO A 108 -2.47 -2.99 -13.95
CA PRO A 108 -1.91 -4.18 -13.32
C PRO A 108 -2.56 -4.53 -11.98
N VAL A 109 -2.88 -3.53 -11.14
CA VAL A 109 -3.59 -3.75 -9.88
C VAL A 109 -5.01 -4.30 -10.14
N GLN A 110 -5.74 -3.77 -11.12
CA GLN A 110 -7.04 -4.31 -11.54
C GLN A 110 -6.95 -5.77 -11.95
N GLN A 111 -5.93 -6.14 -12.72
CA GLN A 111 -5.71 -7.52 -13.17
C GLN A 111 -5.43 -8.45 -11.97
N ILE A 112 -4.58 -8.01 -11.02
CA ILE A 112 -4.30 -8.77 -9.79
C ILE A 112 -5.58 -8.99 -8.99
N ILE A 113 -6.34 -7.93 -8.73
CA ILE A 113 -7.58 -7.99 -7.96
C ILE A 113 -8.61 -8.90 -8.63
N THR A 114 -8.79 -8.75 -9.94
CA THR A 114 -9.71 -9.58 -10.72
C THR A 114 -9.36 -11.08 -10.60
N GLN A 115 -8.08 -11.43 -10.65
CA GLN A 115 -7.64 -12.81 -10.55
C GLN A 115 -7.76 -13.34 -9.11
N LEU A 116 -7.37 -12.57 -8.10
CA LEU A 116 -7.51 -12.96 -6.69
C LEU A 116 -8.98 -13.21 -6.31
N ARG A 117 -9.90 -12.35 -6.74
CA ARG A 117 -11.34 -12.46 -6.43
C ARG A 117 -12.03 -13.68 -7.05
N ARG A 118 -11.42 -14.33 -8.04
CA ARG A 118 -11.95 -15.61 -8.55
C ARG A 118 -11.93 -16.71 -7.50
N ASN A 119 -10.89 -16.70 -6.66
CA ASN A 119 -10.69 -17.72 -5.63
C ASN A 119 -11.06 -17.18 -4.22
N TYR A 120 -10.97 -15.87 -4.01
CA TYR A 120 -11.18 -15.19 -2.73
C TYR A 120 -12.09 -13.98 -2.93
N PRO A 121 -13.41 -14.18 -3.19
CA PRO A 121 -14.32 -13.09 -3.59
C PRO A 121 -14.47 -11.99 -2.54
N ASP A 122 -14.38 -12.34 -1.27
CA ASP A 122 -14.56 -11.41 -0.14
C ASP A 122 -13.26 -10.87 0.45
N LEU A 123 -12.10 -11.20 -0.14
CA LEU A 123 -10.79 -10.77 0.35
C LEU A 123 -10.67 -9.24 0.35
N PRO A 124 -10.46 -8.59 1.51
CA PRO A 124 -10.18 -7.17 1.57
C PRO A 124 -8.81 -6.86 0.95
N ILE A 125 -8.77 -5.88 0.05
CA ILE A 125 -7.55 -5.49 -0.66
C ILE A 125 -7.32 -4.00 -0.47
N ILE A 126 -6.14 -3.64 0.03
CA ILE A 126 -5.68 -2.26 0.21
C ILE A 126 -4.64 -1.95 -0.87
N GLY A 127 -4.76 -0.82 -1.55
CA GLY A 127 -3.75 -0.33 -2.49
C GLY A 127 -3.02 0.88 -1.92
N PHE A 128 -1.71 0.98 -2.18
CA PHE A 128 -0.91 2.13 -1.78
C PHE A 128 -0.12 2.72 -2.96
N PRO A 129 -0.76 3.49 -3.84
CA PRO A 129 -0.08 4.22 -4.91
C PRO A 129 0.53 5.51 -4.36
N ARG A 130 1.72 5.42 -3.75
CA ARG A 130 2.33 6.54 -3.04
C ARG A 130 2.69 7.70 -3.97
N GLY A 131 2.40 8.93 -3.53
CA GLY A 131 2.86 10.16 -4.17
C GLY A 131 2.10 10.57 -5.43
N VAL A 132 0.93 9.97 -5.69
CA VAL A 132 0.17 10.21 -6.93
C VAL A 132 -0.74 11.45 -6.87
N GLY A 133 -0.79 12.16 -5.75
CA GLY A 133 -1.59 13.39 -5.62
C GLY A 133 -3.05 13.19 -6.01
N ALA A 134 -3.56 13.96 -6.99
CA ALA A 134 -4.93 13.81 -7.47
C ALA A 134 -5.24 12.43 -8.06
N GLY A 135 -4.24 11.66 -8.47
CA GLY A 135 -4.38 10.28 -8.97
C GLY A 135 -4.99 9.31 -7.96
N TYR A 136 -4.92 9.61 -6.65
CA TYR A 136 -5.60 8.83 -5.63
C TYR A 136 -7.10 8.68 -5.90
N LYS A 137 -7.77 9.72 -6.39
CA LYS A 137 -9.21 9.68 -6.71
C LYS A 137 -9.52 8.69 -7.84
N THR A 138 -8.73 8.72 -8.91
CA THR A 138 -8.87 7.77 -10.03
C THR A 138 -8.59 6.34 -9.55
N PHE A 139 -7.51 6.15 -8.79
CA PHE A 139 -7.15 4.85 -8.25
C PHE A 139 -8.26 4.26 -7.37
N ALA A 140 -8.77 5.03 -6.40
CA ALA A 140 -9.86 4.62 -5.51
C ALA A 140 -11.10 4.15 -6.28
N LYS A 141 -11.46 4.86 -7.35
CA LYS A 141 -12.66 4.57 -8.14
C LYS A 141 -12.50 3.42 -9.13
N THR A 142 -11.29 3.18 -9.63
CA THR A 142 -11.11 2.27 -10.77
C THR A 142 -10.28 1.04 -10.47
N ALA A 143 -9.35 1.08 -9.51
CA ALA A 143 -8.47 -0.06 -9.24
C ALA A 143 -9.19 -1.29 -8.66
N GLY A 144 -10.38 -1.11 -8.09
CA GLY A 144 -11.18 -2.20 -7.52
C GLY A 144 -10.80 -2.58 -6.09
N VAL A 145 -10.01 -1.76 -5.39
CA VAL A 145 -9.60 -1.94 -4.00
C VAL A 145 -10.74 -1.67 -3.02
N ASN A 146 -10.67 -2.25 -1.82
CA ASN A 146 -11.56 -1.96 -0.70
C ASN A 146 -11.05 -0.80 0.15
N GLY A 147 -9.74 -0.58 0.16
CA GLY A 147 -9.09 0.50 0.88
C GLY A 147 -7.94 1.11 0.11
N VAL A 148 -7.65 2.39 0.38
CA VAL A 148 -6.52 3.12 -0.19
C VAL A 148 -5.67 3.67 0.95
N SER A 149 -4.38 3.27 0.95
CA SER A 149 -3.39 3.86 1.85
C SER A 149 -2.86 5.17 1.26
N LEU A 150 -2.72 6.17 2.10
CA LEU A 150 -2.37 7.54 1.73
C LEU A 150 -1.02 7.92 2.33
N ASP A 151 -0.19 8.63 1.58
CA ASP A 151 0.99 9.25 2.13
C ASP A 151 0.67 10.56 2.86
N TRP A 152 1.64 11.04 3.64
CA TRP A 152 1.47 12.23 4.51
C TRP A 152 1.30 13.56 3.75
N THR A 153 1.46 13.57 2.43
CA THR A 153 1.29 14.78 1.61
C THR A 153 -0.17 15.02 1.23
N VAL A 154 -1.06 14.03 1.44
CA VAL A 154 -2.47 14.11 1.07
C VAL A 154 -3.26 14.90 2.12
N PRO A 155 -3.94 16.01 1.76
CA PRO A 155 -4.72 16.80 2.69
C PRO A 155 -5.90 16.01 3.26
N LEU A 156 -6.16 16.08 4.58
CA LEU A 156 -7.21 15.31 5.25
C LEU A 156 -8.61 15.71 4.76
N ASP A 157 -8.90 17.01 4.63
CA ASP A 157 -10.22 17.48 4.18
C ASP A 157 -10.52 17.03 2.75
N TRP A 158 -9.52 17.04 1.88
CA TRP A 158 -9.63 16.50 0.53
C TRP A 158 -9.89 14.98 0.55
N THR A 159 -9.23 14.26 1.44
CA THR A 159 -9.43 12.82 1.63
C THR A 159 -10.88 12.50 2.01
N VAL A 160 -11.44 13.25 2.96
CA VAL A 160 -12.85 13.10 3.35
C VAL A 160 -13.78 13.37 2.17
N ALA A 161 -13.55 14.46 1.44
CA ALA A 161 -14.45 14.89 0.37
C ALA A 161 -14.39 14.00 -0.88
N GLU A 162 -13.19 13.47 -1.20
CA GLU A 162 -12.95 12.85 -2.51
C GLU A 162 -12.75 11.34 -2.49
N LEU A 163 -12.46 10.76 -1.31
CA LEU A 163 -12.11 9.34 -1.20
C LEU A 163 -12.99 8.55 -0.21
N GLN A 164 -13.26 9.09 0.96
CA GLN A 164 -13.85 8.35 2.07
C GLN A 164 -15.29 7.90 1.84
N GLY A 165 -15.98 8.50 0.87
CA GLY A 165 -17.31 8.06 0.41
C GLY A 165 -17.28 6.83 -0.49
N ASP A 166 -16.14 6.55 -1.12
CA ASP A 166 -15.98 5.47 -2.11
C ASP A 166 -15.21 4.27 -1.55
N VAL A 167 -14.22 4.50 -0.66
CA VAL A 167 -13.33 3.45 -0.12
C VAL A 167 -12.96 3.71 1.34
N THR A 168 -12.49 2.68 2.05
CA THR A 168 -11.81 2.87 3.33
C THR A 168 -10.47 3.56 3.09
N VAL A 169 -10.16 4.63 3.83
CA VAL A 169 -8.87 5.29 3.76
C VAL A 169 -7.94 4.83 4.88
N GLN A 170 -6.66 4.65 4.58
CA GLN A 170 -5.63 4.25 5.55
C GLN A 170 -4.51 5.30 5.56
N GLY A 171 -4.06 5.69 6.72
CA GLY A 171 -2.92 6.62 6.86
C GLY A 171 -3.21 7.71 7.89
N ASN A 172 -2.55 8.85 7.84
CA ASN A 172 -1.42 9.21 6.96
C ASN A 172 -0.38 10.03 7.75
N LEU A 173 -0.12 9.62 9.02
CA LEU A 173 0.84 10.29 9.88
C LEU A 173 2.22 10.32 9.22
N ASP A 174 2.85 11.50 9.18
CA ASP A 174 4.24 11.60 8.72
C ASP A 174 5.17 10.77 9.63
N PRO A 175 5.93 9.80 9.09
CA PRO A 175 6.85 9.00 9.88
C PRO A 175 7.90 9.83 10.65
N ARG A 176 8.20 11.04 10.20
CA ARG A 176 9.13 11.94 10.90
C ARG A 176 8.54 12.52 12.18
N LEU A 177 7.23 12.69 12.26
CA LEU A 177 6.57 13.05 13.51
C LEU A 177 6.67 11.94 14.55
N LEU A 178 6.63 10.68 14.13
CA LEU A 178 6.85 9.55 15.01
C LEU A 178 8.30 9.50 15.56
N VAL A 179 9.29 9.93 14.75
CA VAL A 179 10.68 10.10 15.23
C VAL A 179 10.78 11.20 16.28
N ILE A 180 10.09 12.31 16.06
CA ILE A 180 10.11 13.47 16.97
C ILE A 180 9.39 13.15 18.29
N GLY A 181 8.22 12.51 18.22
CA GLY A 181 7.39 12.20 19.39
C GLY A 181 6.77 13.42 20.04
N GLY A 182 6.32 13.26 21.29
CA GLY A 182 5.80 14.34 22.14
C GLY A 182 4.59 15.08 21.55
N ALA A 183 4.41 16.32 21.97
CA ALA A 183 3.22 17.12 21.66
C ALA A 183 2.94 17.30 20.15
N ALA A 184 3.98 17.40 19.34
CA ALA A 184 3.81 17.56 17.88
C ALA A 184 3.20 16.29 17.24
N MET A 185 3.70 15.13 17.63
CA MET A 185 3.15 13.83 17.19
C MET A 185 1.72 13.67 17.68
N GLU A 186 1.47 13.91 18.96
CA GLU A 186 0.15 13.72 19.58
C GLU A 186 -0.91 14.66 18.96
N ALA A 187 -0.56 15.92 18.71
CA ALA A 187 -1.47 16.87 18.06
C ALA A 187 -1.86 16.42 16.65
N GLU A 188 -0.90 15.92 15.86
CA GLU A 188 -1.19 15.45 14.51
C GLU A 188 -2.01 14.14 14.51
N ILE A 189 -1.75 13.22 15.45
CA ILE A 189 -2.57 12.02 15.62
C ILE A 189 -4.02 12.41 15.91
N GLN A 190 -4.26 13.35 16.83
CA GLN A 190 -5.60 13.82 17.16
C GLN A 190 -6.28 14.47 15.96
N ARG A 191 -5.56 15.32 15.21
CA ARG A 191 -6.09 15.94 13.98
C ARG A 191 -6.53 14.90 12.95
N ILE A 192 -5.73 13.85 12.74
CA ILE A 192 -6.07 12.76 11.83
C ILE A 192 -7.31 12.01 12.31
N LEU A 193 -7.37 11.65 13.60
CA LEU A 193 -8.50 10.94 14.19
C LEU A 193 -9.80 11.76 14.14
N GLU A 194 -9.75 13.04 14.46
CA GLU A 194 -10.91 13.95 14.42
C GLU A 194 -11.44 14.17 13.02
N THR A 195 -10.57 14.11 12.02
CA THR A 195 -10.95 14.35 10.61
C THR A 195 -11.39 13.06 9.92
N LEU A 196 -10.51 12.06 9.88
CA LEU A 196 -10.75 10.82 9.13
C LEU A 196 -11.56 9.78 9.91
N GLY A 197 -11.50 9.80 11.24
CA GLY A 197 -12.21 8.83 12.10
C GLY A 197 -13.74 8.93 12.06
N LYS A 198 -14.30 9.92 11.36
CA LYS A 198 -15.76 10.06 11.15
C LYS A 198 -16.32 9.16 10.04
N GLY A 199 -15.47 8.56 9.23
CA GLY A 199 -15.82 7.66 8.15
C GLY A 199 -15.01 6.36 8.19
N PRO A 200 -15.09 5.52 7.14
CA PRO A 200 -14.29 4.29 7.04
C PRO A 200 -12.79 4.62 7.04
N PHE A 201 -12.11 4.22 8.11
CA PHE A 201 -10.73 4.65 8.36
C PHE A 201 -9.90 3.60 9.09
N ILE A 202 -8.65 3.46 8.67
CA ILE A 202 -7.60 2.68 9.35
C ILE A 202 -6.45 3.64 9.65
N PHE A 203 -6.15 3.89 10.93
CA PHE A 203 -5.00 4.70 11.28
C PHE A 203 -3.70 3.99 10.87
N ASN A 204 -2.81 4.71 10.20
CA ASN A 204 -1.47 4.24 9.86
C ASN A 204 -0.52 5.44 9.66
N LEU A 205 0.76 5.16 9.52
CA LEU A 205 1.72 6.12 8.99
C LEU A 205 1.50 6.28 7.48
N GLY A 206 1.89 7.44 6.95
CA GLY A 206 1.87 7.71 5.51
C GLY A 206 2.98 6.99 4.71
N HIS A 207 3.83 6.20 5.38
CA HIS A 207 4.82 5.28 4.83
C HIS A 207 5.33 4.34 5.95
N GLY A 208 6.29 3.49 5.62
CA GLY A 208 6.94 2.65 6.62
C GLY A 208 7.66 3.47 7.70
N ILE A 209 7.75 2.87 8.89
CA ILE A 209 8.56 3.40 9.99
C ILE A 209 10.03 3.54 9.56
N VAL A 210 10.70 4.57 10.04
CA VAL A 210 12.12 4.78 9.73
C VAL A 210 13.02 4.23 10.83
N PRO A 211 14.27 3.79 10.51
CA PRO A 211 15.15 3.12 11.48
C PRO A 211 15.46 3.93 12.74
N GLU A 212 15.41 5.25 12.66
CA GLU A 212 15.70 6.15 13.76
C GLU A 212 14.54 6.33 14.73
N THR A 213 13.39 5.71 14.48
CA THR A 213 12.19 5.87 15.32
C THR A 213 12.39 5.21 16.68
N PRO A 214 12.28 5.95 17.79
CA PRO A 214 12.33 5.39 19.13
C PRO A 214 11.14 4.44 19.38
N PRO A 215 11.36 3.20 19.85
CA PRO A 215 10.27 2.25 20.11
C PRO A 215 9.22 2.77 21.09
N GLU A 216 9.61 3.60 22.06
CA GLU A 216 8.71 4.23 23.03
C GLU A 216 7.69 5.16 22.38
N HIS A 217 8.03 5.82 21.26
CA HIS A 217 7.08 6.63 20.50
C HIS A 217 6.04 5.78 19.79
N VAL A 218 6.41 4.59 19.34
CA VAL A 218 5.45 3.61 18.78
C VAL A 218 4.51 3.11 19.87
N GLY A 219 5.05 2.82 21.06
CA GLY A 219 4.24 2.48 22.25
C GLY A 219 3.23 3.58 22.57
N ARG A 220 3.69 4.84 22.62
CA ARG A 220 2.84 6.01 22.91
C ARG A 220 1.75 6.20 21.84
N LEU A 221 2.09 6.05 20.56
CA LEU A 221 1.10 6.05 19.48
C LEU A 221 0.01 4.99 19.71
N ALA A 222 0.42 3.77 20.03
CA ALA A 222 -0.52 2.68 20.27
C ALA A 222 -1.44 2.93 21.48
N GLU A 223 -0.93 3.56 22.55
CA GLU A 223 -1.74 4.00 23.70
C GLU A 223 -2.80 5.02 23.29
N ILE A 224 -2.42 6.05 22.53
CA ILE A 224 -3.35 7.08 22.06
C ILE A 224 -4.48 6.50 21.21
N LEU A 225 -4.15 5.53 20.34
CA LEU A 225 -5.14 4.89 19.45
C LEU A 225 -6.11 3.95 20.17
N ARG A 226 -5.73 3.46 21.36
CA ARG A 226 -6.58 2.53 22.15
C ARG A 226 -7.48 3.26 23.16
N GLY A 227 -7.20 4.52 23.46
CA GLY A 227 -7.93 5.35 24.45
C GLY A 227 -7.40 5.14 25.85
#